data_d78129257abdbe5490b2384bea37f7c6
#
_entry.id   d78129257abdbe5490b2384bea37f7c6
#
_cell.length_a   1.000
_cell.length_b   1.000
_cell.length_c   1.000
_cell.angle_alpha   90.00
_cell.angle_beta   90.00
_cell.angle_gamma   90.00
#
_symmetry.space_group_name_H-M   'P 1'
#
loop_
_entity.id
_entity.type
_entity.pdbx_description
1 polymer ?
#
loop_
_entity_poly.entity_id
_entity_poly.type
_entity_poly.pdbx_seq_one_letter_code
_entity_poly.pdbx_strand_id
1 'polypeptide(L)'
;MKTTLAWLKGHLETDAPLAVIGERLTMLGHELESVENRAAGLEPFTVASVVSAEQHPNADRLKVCVVDTGKGQVQVVCGAPNAHTGMKGVFAPGGTVIPRTGALLKETVIRGVASRGMLCSAYELGLGDDHEGIIELPADAPVGAQYAGYAGLGDTVLDIKVTPNRADRRVRGQLDDAFMIIAKPQLIG
;
A
#
# COMPACT_ATOMS: atom_id res chain seq x y z
N MET A 1 -12.94 11.47 -11.22
CA MET A 1 -11.62 12.16 -11.07
C MET A 1 -11.00 11.68 -9.77
N LYS A 2 -9.76 11.15 -9.85
CA LYS A 2 -9.07 10.64 -8.65
C LYS A 2 -8.15 11.71 -8.04
N THR A 3 -8.25 11.90 -6.74
CA THR A 3 -7.37 12.75 -5.93
C THR A 3 -7.05 12.07 -4.61
N THR A 4 -6.07 12.57 -3.85
CA THR A 4 -5.77 12.05 -2.53
C THR A 4 -6.25 12.98 -1.42
N LEU A 5 -6.53 12.43 -0.25
CA LEU A 5 -6.98 13.21 0.90
C LEU A 5 -5.91 14.19 1.37
N ALA A 6 -4.63 13.81 1.35
CA ALA A 6 -3.53 14.70 1.73
C ALA A 6 -3.38 15.84 0.74
N TRP A 7 -3.50 15.59 -0.56
CA TRP A 7 -3.51 16.64 -1.57
C TRP A 7 -4.69 17.60 -1.34
N LEU A 8 -5.87 17.07 -1.10
CA LEU A 8 -7.06 17.85 -0.79
C LEU A 8 -6.81 18.74 0.45
N LYS A 9 -6.33 18.16 1.55
CA LYS A 9 -6.02 18.89 2.78
C LYS A 9 -4.89 19.91 2.63
N GLY A 10 -3.97 19.71 1.70
CA GLY A 10 -2.93 20.68 1.36
C GLY A 10 -3.48 21.97 0.71
N HIS A 11 -4.69 21.91 0.15
CA HIS A 11 -5.39 23.05 -0.45
C HIS A 11 -6.54 23.57 0.44
N LEU A 12 -6.93 22.80 1.43
CA LEU A 12 -7.96 23.12 2.40
C LEU A 12 -7.35 23.16 3.80
N GLU A 13 -7.37 24.32 4.44
CA GLU A 13 -7.07 24.41 5.87
C GLU A 13 -8.23 23.79 6.67
N THR A 14 -8.32 22.45 6.72
CA THR A 14 -9.39 21.75 7.42
C THR A 14 -8.90 20.51 8.13
N ASP A 15 -9.33 20.34 9.37
CA ASP A 15 -9.17 19.12 10.17
C ASP A 15 -10.42 18.21 10.10
N ALA A 16 -11.37 18.54 9.22
CA ALA A 16 -12.61 17.79 9.10
C ALA A 16 -12.32 16.32 8.76
N PRO A 17 -13.05 15.37 9.39
CA PRO A 17 -12.94 13.96 9.05
C PRO A 17 -13.44 13.69 7.62
N LEU A 18 -12.91 12.65 7.00
CA LEU A 18 -13.20 12.27 5.60
C LEU A 18 -14.71 12.16 5.31
N ALA A 19 -15.48 11.62 6.25
CA ALA A 19 -16.94 11.50 6.11
C ALA A 19 -17.62 12.85 5.88
N VAL A 20 -17.21 13.88 6.64
CA VAL A 20 -17.73 15.25 6.51
C VAL A 20 -17.30 15.87 5.19
N ILE A 21 -16.05 15.66 4.78
CA ILE A 21 -15.54 16.14 3.49
C ILE A 21 -16.35 15.52 2.34
N GLY A 22 -16.58 14.20 2.37
CA GLY A 22 -17.35 13.49 1.36
C GLY A 22 -18.81 13.95 1.26
N GLU A 23 -19.47 14.16 2.40
CA GLU A 23 -20.83 14.71 2.46
C GLU A 23 -20.90 16.11 1.83
N ARG A 24 -19.95 16.99 2.17
CA ARG A 24 -19.90 18.35 1.64
C ARG A 24 -19.63 18.38 0.14
N LEU A 25 -18.70 17.54 -0.35
CA LEU A 25 -18.45 17.38 -1.79
C LEU A 25 -19.74 16.96 -2.52
N THR A 26 -20.47 15.99 -1.98
CA THR A 26 -21.72 15.52 -2.57
C THR A 26 -22.80 16.63 -2.58
N MET A 27 -22.94 17.40 -1.50
CA MET A 27 -23.86 18.55 -1.44
C MET A 27 -23.53 19.64 -2.48
N LEU A 28 -22.26 19.79 -2.84
CA LEU A 28 -21.80 20.73 -3.87
C LEU A 28 -21.96 20.17 -5.31
N GLY A 29 -22.49 18.94 -5.46
CA GLY A 29 -22.68 18.29 -6.74
C GLY A 29 -21.46 17.52 -7.22
N HIS A 30 -20.52 17.23 -6.33
CA HIS A 30 -19.35 16.38 -6.58
C HIS A 30 -19.55 15.05 -5.84
N GLU A 31 -20.22 14.12 -6.49
CA GLU A 31 -20.51 12.81 -5.90
C GLU A 31 -19.22 12.03 -5.65
N LEU A 32 -19.01 11.55 -4.42
CA LEU A 32 -17.91 10.68 -4.06
C LEU A 32 -18.26 9.24 -4.48
N GLU A 33 -17.66 8.73 -5.56
CA GLU A 33 -17.96 7.39 -6.09
C GLU A 33 -17.28 6.29 -5.27
N SER A 34 -16.03 6.51 -4.86
CA SER A 34 -15.29 5.56 -4.02
C SER A 34 -14.24 6.23 -3.15
N VAL A 35 -13.91 5.54 -2.07
CA VAL A 35 -12.82 5.87 -1.15
C VAL A 35 -11.95 4.64 -1.03
N GLU A 36 -10.71 4.75 -1.49
CA GLU A 36 -9.75 3.66 -1.47
C GLU A 36 -8.62 3.95 -0.47
N ASN A 37 -8.51 3.14 0.58
CA ASN A 37 -7.35 3.13 1.47
C ASN A 37 -6.39 2.03 0.99
N ARG A 38 -5.34 2.43 0.25
CA ARG A 38 -4.36 1.50 -0.31
C ARG A 38 -3.43 0.89 0.73
N ALA A 39 -3.38 1.44 1.94
CA ALA A 39 -2.64 0.89 3.07
C ALA A 39 -3.45 -0.15 3.86
N ALA A 40 -4.76 -0.26 3.61
CA ALA A 40 -5.62 -1.19 4.34
C ALA A 40 -5.14 -2.64 4.14
N GLY A 41 -4.91 -3.33 5.25
CA GLY A 41 -4.38 -4.70 5.24
C GLY A 41 -2.87 -4.80 5.04
N LEU A 42 -2.16 -3.67 4.87
CA LEU A 42 -0.70 -3.65 4.72
C LEU A 42 0.05 -3.34 6.03
N GLU A 43 -0.65 -3.22 7.15
CA GLU A 43 -0.05 -2.90 8.46
C GLU A 43 1.03 -3.90 8.90
N PRO A 44 0.90 -5.23 8.67
CA PRO A 44 1.90 -6.21 9.09
C PRO A 44 3.13 -6.27 8.18
N PHE A 45 3.07 -5.69 6.98
CA PHE A 45 4.14 -5.79 5.99
C PHE A 45 5.25 -4.79 6.28
N THR A 46 6.49 -5.28 6.27
CA THR A 46 7.67 -4.48 6.62
C THR A 46 8.74 -4.55 5.53
N VAL A 47 9.57 -3.51 5.47
CA VAL A 47 10.79 -3.52 4.69
C VAL A 47 11.79 -4.47 5.35
N ALA A 48 12.34 -5.40 4.60
CA ALA A 48 13.32 -6.36 5.09
C ALA A 48 14.50 -6.51 4.13
N SER A 49 15.65 -6.93 4.67
CA SER A 49 16.86 -7.19 3.89
C SER A 49 17.13 -8.68 3.79
N VAL A 50 17.45 -9.18 2.60
CA VAL A 50 17.86 -10.56 2.37
C VAL A 50 19.36 -10.66 2.67
N VAL A 51 19.70 -11.21 3.83
CA VAL A 51 21.09 -11.39 4.28
C VAL A 51 21.81 -12.45 3.47
N SER A 52 21.12 -13.56 3.20
CA SER A 52 21.60 -14.62 2.30
C SER A 52 20.43 -15.24 1.53
N ALA A 53 20.70 -15.68 0.30
CA ALA A 53 19.77 -16.42 -0.54
C ALA A 53 20.53 -17.59 -1.17
N GLU A 54 20.30 -18.79 -0.66
CA GLU A 54 20.98 -20.00 -1.08
C GLU A 54 19.99 -20.94 -1.79
N GLN A 55 20.51 -21.81 -2.65
CA GLN A 55 19.70 -22.82 -3.32
C GLN A 55 19.07 -23.79 -2.30
N HIS A 56 17.79 -24.06 -2.46
CA HIS A 56 17.10 -25.01 -1.58
C HIS A 56 17.63 -26.44 -1.81
N PRO A 57 17.98 -27.19 -0.76
CA PRO A 57 18.65 -28.50 -0.90
C PRO A 57 17.79 -29.55 -1.63
N ASN A 58 16.48 -29.42 -1.58
CA ASN A 58 15.52 -30.40 -2.12
C ASN A 58 14.61 -29.81 -3.21
N ALA A 59 14.95 -28.63 -3.80
CA ALA A 59 14.10 -28.00 -4.81
C ALA A 59 14.88 -27.00 -5.68
N ASP A 60 15.02 -27.29 -6.95
CA ASP A 60 15.80 -26.49 -7.91
C ASP A 60 15.23 -25.08 -8.17
N ARG A 61 13.94 -24.88 -7.94
CA ARG A 61 13.26 -23.59 -8.18
C ARG A 61 13.05 -22.76 -6.91
N LEU A 62 13.51 -23.26 -5.76
CA LEU A 62 13.34 -22.57 -4.49
C LEU A 62 14.68 -22.09 -3.94
N LYS A 63 14.66 -21.00 -3.21
CA LYS A 63 15.79 -20.49 -2.46
C LYS A 63 15.45 -20.44 -0.97
N VAL A 64 16.40 -20.75 -0.13
CA VAL A 64 16.35 -20.53 1.30
C VAL A 64 16.97 -19.17 1.59
N CYS A 65 16.17 -18.24 2.05
CA CYS A 65 16.59 -16.89 2.34
C CYS A 65 16.66 -16.67 3.85
N VAL A 66 17.73 -16.07 4.34
CA VAL A 66 17.79 -15.49 5.68
C VAL A 66 17.46 -14.01 5.52
N VAL A 67 16.40 -13.58 6.18
CA VAL A 67 15.83 -12.24 6.03
C VAL A 67 15.93 -11.49 7.35
N ASP A 68 16.57 -10.34 7.34
CA ASP A 68 16.58 -9.40 8.47
C ASP A 68 15.34 -8.50 8.39
N THR A 69 14.50 -8.59 9.41
CA THR A 69 13.23 -7.86 9.53
C THR A 69 13.34 -6.58 10.35
N GLY A 70 14.55 -6.23 10.81
CA GLY A 70 14.76 -5.13 11.77
C GLY A 70 14.42 -5.49 13.23
N LYS A 71 13.77 -6.64 13.44
CA LYS A 71 13.47 -7.22 14.78
C LYS A 71 14.22 -8.53 15.02
N GLY A 72 14.97 -8.97 14.03
CA GLY A 72 15.72 -10.22 14.04
C GLY A 72 15.70 -10.90 12.68
N GLN A 73 16.51 -11.94 12.56
CA GLN A 73 16.61 -12.71 11.32
C GLN A 73 15.62 -13.87 11.33
N VAL A 74 14.96 -14.09 10.21
CA VAL A 74 14.03 -15.20 9.99
C VAL A 74 14.39 -15.95 8.71
N GLN A 75 14.13 -17.24 8.69
CA GLN A 75 14.30 -18.07 7.52
C GLN A 75 13.01 -18.12 6.71
N VAL A 76 13.13 -17.89 5.42
CA VAL A 76 12.02 -17.87 4.45
C VAL A 76 12.39 -18.70 3.24
N VAL A 77 11.50 -19.57 2.79
CA VAL A 77 11.64 -20.25 1.51
C VAL A 77 10.95 -19.44 0.44
N CYS A 78 11.70 -19.02 -0.58
CA CYS A 78 11.24 -18.14 -1.65
C CYS A 78 11.34 -18.83 -3.02
N GLY A 79 10.27 -18.76 -3.80
CA GLY A 79 10.23 -19.27 -5.18
C GLY A 79 10.47 -18.22 -6.25
N ALA A 80 10.64 -16.96 -5.87
CA ALA A 80 10.84 -15.90 -6.83
C ALA A 80 12.24 -15.95 -7.48
N PRO A 81 12.34 -15.81 -8.80
CA PRO A 81 13.61 -15.90 -9.51
C PRO A 81 14.56 -14.76 -9.16
N ASN A 82 14.03 -13.58 -8.85
CA ASN A 82 14.81 -12.39 -8.52
C ASN A 82 15.31 -12.34 -7.07
N ALA A 83 14.95 -13.31 -6.20
CA ALA A 83 15.48 -13.35 -4.86
C ALA A 83 17.01 -13.55 -4.85
N HIS A 84 17.76 -12.63 -4.25
CA HIS A 84 19.23 -12.69 -4.14
C HIS A 84 19.74 -12.05 -2.85
N THR A 85 20.96 -12.41 -2.49
CA THR A 85 21.65 -11.85 -1.32
C THR A 85 21.88 -10.36 -1.48
N GLY A 86 21.62 -9.60 -0.43
CA GLY A 86 21.82 -8.15 -0.38
C GLY A 86 20.63 -7.32 -0.87
N MET A 87 19.61 -7.93 -1.48
CA MET A 87 18.41 -7.20 -1.87
C MET A 87 17.57 -6.77 -0.66
N LYS A 88 16.78 -5.72 -0.84
CA LYS A 88 15.70 -5.36 0.09
C LYS A 88 14.35 -5.64 -0.57
N GLY A 89 13.41 -6.09 0.22
CA GLY A 89 12.08 -6.45 -0.24
C GLY A 89 11.02 -6.25 0.83
N VAL A 90 9.81 -6.66 0.52
CA VAL A 90 8.67 -6.59 1.43
C VAL A 90 8.46 -7.94 2.08
N PHE A 91 8.47 -7.96 3.40
CA PHE A 91 8.31 -9.16 4.21
C PHE A 91 6.95 -9.20 4.90
N ALA A 92 6.31 -10.36 4.85
CA ALA A 92 5.11 -10.72 5.60
C ALA A 92 5.45 -11.79 6.65
N PRO A 93 5.22 -11.54 7.95
CA PRO A 93 5.38 -12.55 8.99
C PRO A 93 4.27 -13.60 8.94
N GLY A 94 4.52 -14.77 9.53
CA GLY A 94 3.47 -15.76 9.77
C GLY A 94 2.31 -15.16 10.58
N GLY A 95 1.09 -15.55 10.25
CA GLY A 95 -0.14 -14.96 10.85
C GLY A 95 -0.71 -13.77 10.08
N THR A 96 -0.04 -13.29 9.03
CA THR A 96 -0.52 -12.19 8.17
C THR A 96 -1.57 -12.70 7.17
N VAL A 97 -2.61 -11.93 6.93
CA VAL A 97 -3.56 -12.16 5.82
C VAL A 97 -3.02 -11.49 4.56
N ILE A 98 -2.91 -12.24 3.48
CA ILE A 98 -2.47 -11.73 2.19
C ILE A 98 -3.61 -10.94 1.51
N PRO A 99 -3.46 -9.64 1.24
CA PRO A 99 -4.57 -8.78 0.80
C PRO A 99 -5.27 -9.28 -0.47
N ARG A 100 -4.51 -9.72 -1.47
CA ARG A 100 -5.07 -10.15 -2.76
C ARG A 100 -5.92 -11.40 -2.68
N THR A 101 -5.52 -12.37 -1.86
CA THR A 101 -6.13 -13.70 -1.80
C THR A 101 -7.01 -13.91 -0.57
N GLY A 102 -6.88 -13.07 0.46
CA GLY A 102 -7.50 -13.28 1.77
C GLY A 102 -6.94 -14.48 2.53
N ALA A 103 -5.88 -15.12 2.03
CA ALA A 103 -5.30 -16.31 2.65
C ALA A 103 -4.45 -15.94 3.86
N LEU A 104 -4.60 -16.72 4.94
CA LEU A 104 -3.76 -16.58 6.13
C LEU A 104 -2.39 -17.24 5.86
N LEU A 105 -1.32 -16.46 5.92
CA LEU A 105 0.04 -16.96 5.84
C LEU A 105 0.40 -17.71 7.10
N LYS A 106 0.69 -19.01 6.99
CA LYS A 106 1.11 -19.86 8.11
C LYS A 106 2.59 -20.12 8.03
N GLU A 107 3.23 -20.21 9.19
CA GLU A 107 4.55 -20.81 9.25
C GLU A 107 4.44 -22.29 8.81
N THR A 108 5.32 -22.70 7.92
CA THR A 108 5.23 -24.03 7.29
C THR A 108 6.62 -24.60 7.03
N VAL A 109 6.68 -25.89 6.83
CA VAL A 109 7.90 -26.59 6.39
C VAL A 109 7.73 -26.93 4.92
N ILE A 110 8.57 -26.35 4.07
CA ILE A 110 8.56 -26.55 2.62
C ILE A 110 9.72 -27.47 2.26
N ARG A 111 9.41 -28.69 1.83
CA ARG A 111 10.39 -29.74 1.46
C ARG A 111 11.50 -29.96 2.51
N GLY A 112 11.14 -29.93 3.78
CA GLY A 112 12.06 -30.13 4.91
C GLY A 112 12.72 -28.88 5.45
N VAL A 113 12.47 -27.70 4.88
CA VAL A 113 13.02 -26.42 5.33
C VAL A 113 11.90 -25.54 5.90
N ALA A 114 12.10 -25.03 7.11
CA ALA A 114 11.12 -24.17 7.76
C ALA A 114 11.06 -22.78 7.10
N SER A 115 9.85 -22.30 6.82
CA SER A 115 9.58 -20.95 6.35
C SER A 115 8.68 -20.22 7.33
N ARG A 116 9.17 -19.13 7.91
CA ARG A 116 8.49 -18.36 8.97
C ARG A 116 7.88 -17.06 8.48
N GLY A 117 7.62 -16.95 7.19
CA GLY A 117 7.06 -15.78 6.54
C GLY A 117 7.17 -15.88 5.04
N MET A 118 6.96 -14.76 4.36
CA MET A 118 7.01 -14.67 2.90
C MET A 118 7.63 -13.34 2.46
N LEU A 119 8.41 -13.37 1.40
CA LEU A 119 8.77 -12.17 0.62
C LEU A 119 7.70 -11.99 -0.45
N CYS A 120 7.15 -10.78 -0.57
CA CYS A 120 5.95 -10.52 -1.33
C CYS A 120 6.21 -9.87 -2.68
N SER A 121 5.40 -10.21 -3.68
CA SER A 121 5.26 -9.50 -4.95
C SER A 121 4.22 -8.37 -4.83
N ALA A 122 4.13 -7.53 -5.86
CA ALA A 122 3.08 -6.53 -5.97
C ALA A 122 1.67 -7.14 -6.04
N TYR A 123 1.58 -8.34 -6.62
CA TYR A 123 0.33 -9.09 -6.72
C TYR A 123 -0.23 -9.49 -5.35
N GLU A 124 0.58 -10.11 -4.48
CA GLU A 124 0.13 -10.50 -3.13
C GLU A 124 -0.35 -9.31 -2.31
N LEU A 125 0.30 -8.15 -2.47
CA LEU A 125 -0.09 -6.92 -1.78
C LEU A 125 -1.32 -6.23 -2.37
N GLY A 126 -1.84 -6.70 -3.51
CA GLY A 126 -2.95 -6.06 -4.22
C GLY A 126 -2.57 -4.72 -4.87
N LEU A 127 -1.28 -4.47 -5.10
CA LEU A 127 -0.75 -3.22 -5.65
C LEU A 127 -0.52 -3.27 -7.17
N GLY A 128 -0.66 -4.45 -7.77
CA GLY A 128 -0.48 -4.68 -9.20
C GLY A 128 -0.74 -6.12 -9.57
N ASP A 129 -0.55 -6.45 -10.85
CA ASP A 129 -0.77 -7.79 -11.39
C ASP A 129 0.55 -8.57 -11.60
N ASP A 130 1.69 -7.93 -11.29
CA ASP A 130 3.01 -8.57 -11.38
C ASP A 130 3.20 -9.60 -10.26
N HIS A 131 3.35 -10.85 -10.66
CA HIS A 131 3.56 -12.02 -9.79
C HIS A 131 4.83 -12.80 -10.16
N GLU A 132 5.63 -12.34 -11.13
CA GLU A 132 6.82 -13.07 -11.59
C GLU A 132 8.00 -12.94 -10.62
N GLY A 133 8.01 -11.90 -9.77
CA GLY A 133 9.06 -11.67 -8.80
C GLY A 133 8.55 -11.01 -7.52
N ILE A 134 9.41 -10.99 -6.50
CA ILE A 134 9.17 -10.20 -5.28
C ILE A 134 9.53 -8.73 -5.51
N ILE A 135 8.90 -7.84 -4.75
CA ILE A 135 9.21 -6.42 -4.79
C ILE A 135 10.67 -6.21 -4.38
N GLU A 136 11.42 -5.54 -5.24
CA GLU A 136 12.77 -5.11 -4.93
C GLU A 136 12.77 -3.61 -4.57
N LEU A 137 13.27 -3.31 -3.39
CA LEU A 137 13.33 -1.95 -2.87
C LEU A 137 14.74 -1.38 -3.02
N PRO A 138 14.87 -0.03 -3.10
CA PRO A 138 16.16 0.64 -3.11
C PRO A 138 17.04 0.26 -1.91
N ALA A 139 18.34 0.29 -2.09
CA ALA A 139 19.32 -0.11 -1.07
C ALA A 139 19.28 0.76 0.21
N ASP A 140 18.77 1.97 0.12
CA ASP A 140 18.59 2.91 1.22
C ASP A 140 17.27 2.72 2.00
N ALA A 141 16.36 1.83 1.52
CA ALA A 141 15.09 1.57 2.21
C ALA A 141 15.33 1.15 3.68
N PRO A 142 14.64 1.75 4.66
CA PRO A 142 14.88 1.50 6.07
C PRO A 142 14.34 0.13 6.49
N VAL A 143 15.22 -0.80 6.85
CA VAL A 143 14.85 -2.15 7.32
C VAL A 143 14.03 -2.06 8.62
N GLY A 144 12.94 -2.81 8.68
CA GLY A 144 12.01 -2.81 9.82
C GLY A 144 10.91 -1.74 9.75
N ALA A 145 11.00 -0.80 8.80
CA ALA A 145 9.94 0.18 8.59
C ALA A 145 8.67 -0.48 8.04
N GLN A 146 7.50 0.04 8.42
CA GLN A 146 6.24 -0.38 7.82
C GLN A 146 6.21 -0.03 6.33
N TYR A 147 5.93 -1.03 5.49
CA TYR A 147 5.99 -0.87 4.04
C TYR A 147 5.01 0.17 3.50
N ALA A 148 3.76 0.17 3.99
CA ALA A 148 2.73 1.12 3.54
C ALA A 148 3.14 2.58 3.78
N GLY A 149 3.76 2.88 4.91
CA GLY A 149 4.29 4.21 5.22
C GLY A 149 5.48 4.59 4.32
N TYR A 150 6.42 3.65 4.13
CA TYR A 150 7.57 3.84 3.25
C TYR A 150 7.17 4.09 1.79
N ALA A 151 6.22 3.32 1.27
CA ALA A 151 5.72 3.42 -0.10
C ALA A 151 4.71 4.57 -0.31
N GLY A 152 4.41 5.38 0.71
CA GLY A 152 3.45 6.48 0.60
C GLY A 152 2.01 6.03 0.35
N LEU A 153 1.65 4.78 0.71
CA LEU A 153 0.32 4.22 0.48
C LEU A 153 -0.70 4.63 1.54
N GLY A 154 -0.27 5.31 2.59
CA GLY A 154 -1.13 5.73 3.71
C GLY A 154 -2.14 6.82 3.36
N ASP A 155 -2.04 7.41 2.17
CA ASP A 155 -2.98 8.44 1.74
C ASP A 155 -4.23 7.81 1.11
N THR A 156 -5.40 8.33 1.51
CA THR A 156 -6.69 7.86 1.00
C THR A 156 -6.96 8.45 -0.38
N VAL A 157 -7.25 7.60 -1.35
CA VAL A 157 -7.64 8.01 -2.70
C VAL A 157 -9.16 8.20 -2.77
N LEU A 158 -9.57 9.37 -3.24
CA LEU A 158 -10.96 9.76 -3.45
C LEU A 158 -11.26 9.75 -4.93
N ASP A 159 -12.27 8.99 -5.36
CA ASP A 159 -12.80 9.05 -6.73
C ASP A 159 -14.06 9.92 -6.73
N ILE A 160 -13.96 11.06 -7.41
CA ILE A 160 -15.00 12.09 -7.45
C ILE A 160 -15.59 12.13 -8.85
N LYS A 161 -16.90 12.01 -8.93
CA LYS A 161 -17.65 12.15 -10.19
C LYS A 161 -17.88 13.62 -10.52
N VAL A 162 -17.40 14.03 -11.68
CA VAL A 162 -17.68 15.36 -12.22
C VAL A 162 -18.89 15.25 -13.16
N THR A 163 -19.99 15.96 -12.84
CA THR A 163 -21.20 15.91 -13.66
C THR A 163 -21.00 16.63 -15.00
N PRO A 164 -21.56 16.09 -16.13
CA PRO A 164 -21.33 16.62 -17.49
C PRO A 164 -21.74 18.06 -17.70
N ASN A 165 -22.74 18.55 -16.97
CA ASN A 165 -23.28 19.92 -17.05
C ASN A 165 -22.34 20.99 -16.45
N ARG A 166 -21.19 20.60 -15.87
CA ARG A 166 -20.17 21.48 -15.33
C ARG A 166 -18.79 21.31 -16.00
N ALA A 167 -18.73 20.56 -17.09
CA ALA A 167 -17.49 20.29 -17.84
C ALA A 167 -16.83 21.55 -18.47
N ASP A 168 -17.57 22.65 -18.59
CA ASP A 168 -17.12 23.93 -19.14
C ASP A 168 -16.36 24.82 -18.15
N ARG A 169 -16.44 24.53 -16.86
CA ARG A 169 -15.61 25.20 -15.85
C ARG A 169 -14.30 24.45 -15.70
N ARG A 170 -13.18 25.09 -15.93
CA ARG A 170 -11.84 24.54 -15.72
C ARG A 170 -11.77 23.92 -14.33
N VAL A 171 -11.43 22.62 -14.26
CA VAL A 171 -11.39 21.81 -13.05
C VAL A 171 -10.72 22.50 -11.84
N ARG A 172 -9.73 23.35 -12.07
CA ARG A 172 -9.09 24.18 -11.04
C ARG A 172 -10.07 25.15 -10.33
N GLY A 173 -10.86 25.92 -11.07
CA GLY A 173 -11.76 26.91 -10.44
C GLY A 173 -12.91 26.29 -9.69
N GLN A 174 -13.39 25.10 -10.06
CA GLN A 174 -14.48 24.40 -9.36
C GLN A 174 -14.04 23.75 -8.08
N LEU A 175 -12.82 23.23 -8.04
CA LEU A 175 -12.22 22.72 -6.80
C LEU A 175 -11.99 23.89 -5.83
N ASP A 176 -11.51 25.04 -6.31
CA ASP A 176 -11.29 26.23 -5.47
C ASP A 176 -12.59 26.75 -4.87
N ASP A 177 -13.71 26.78 -5.62
CA ASP A 177 -15.03 27.17 -5.10
C ASP A 177 -15.58 26.15 -4.07
N ALA A 178 -15.47 24.86 -4.37
CA ALA A 178 -15.84 23.79 -3.43
C ALA A 178 -14.97 23.83 -2.17
N PHE A 179 -13.70 24.13 -2.33
CA PHE A 179 -12.73 24.24 -1.25
C PHE A 179 -13.02 25.44 -0.34
N MET A 180 -13.37 26.59 -0.91
CA MET A 180 -13.74 27.77 -0.13
C MET A 180 -14.96 27.53 0.76
N ILE A 181 -15.95 26.75 0.28
CA ILE A 181 -17.16 26.42 1.04
C ILE A 181 -16.87 25.40 2.16
N ILE A 182 -15.97 24.44 1.92
CA ILE A 182 -15.58 23.46 2.94
C ILE A 182 -14.70 24.09 4.02
N ALA A 183 -13.78 24.98 3.63
CA ALA A 183 -12.86 25.65 4.55
C ALA A 183 -13.51 26.72 5.43
N LYS A 184 -14.60 27.37 4.95
CA LYS A 184 -15.28 28.45 5.66
C LYS A 184 -16.79 28.19 5.75
N PRO A 185 -17.24 27.29 6.64
CA PRO A 185 -18.67 26.97 6.78
C PRO A 185 -19.53 28.13 7.28
N GLN A 186 -18.93 29.25 7.75
CA GLN A 186 -19.61 30.41 8.27
C GLN A 186 -20.04 31.43 7.19
N LEU A 187 -19.74 31.22 5.92
CA LEU A 187 -20.07 32.15 4.82
C LEU A 187 -21.40 31.82 4.13
N ILE A 188 -22.15 30.83 4.60
CA ILE A 188 -23.48 30.45 4.12
C ILE A 188 -24.42 30.57 5.32
N GLY A 189 -24.84 31.77 5.63
CA GLY A 189 -25.93 32.13 6.52
C GLY A 189 -27.08 32.72 5.69
#